data_52c590481aa4a729afc42b2d55fb4f0a
#
_entry.id   52c590481aa4a729afc42b2d55fb4f0a
#
_cell.length_a   1.000
_cell.length_b   1.000
_cell.length_c   1.000
_cell.angle_alpha   90.00
_cell.angle_beta   90.00
_cell.angle_gamma   90.00
#
_symmetry.space_group_name_H-M   'P 1'
#
loop_
_entity.id
_entity.type
_entity.pdbx_description
1 polymer ?
#
loop_
_entity_poly.entity_id
_entity_poly.type
_entity_poly.pdbx_seq_one_letter_code
_entity_poly.pdbx_strand_id
1 'polypeptide(L)'
;MARSGQKVVSAILFYEPWGDQSFDKFDPMIRTTRRKDGTWSYDYTIFDRWVELCAECGIDRQINCFSMVPWDMSFRYFDEATGKDIDLRTSTSSPEYKALWTSFLQNFAAHLKERGWYDKTCIAMDERGLPNMLDAYRVLQEAVPDMKMSLAGTYHKELVDKLYDYCIAYGEDFSAEELAARRAKGWVSTTYTCCSTPEPNIFSNSLPAEGAWLPIYCVANQFDGYLRWAWMNWDDKSMTDSRFRLFAPGDTYCIYPGPRSSVRYERFMEGVAMAEKIRILRETYTKQGNTAALDRLNTLVDRFRAEGIPEGETASSLVNALHALLNQ
;
A
#
# COMPACT_ATOMS: atom_id res chain seq x y z
N MET A 1 -9.30 9.98 6.02
CA MET A 1 -8.40 8.81 5.98
C MET A 1 -8.19 8.21 7.39
N ALA A 2 -7.66 8.93 8.38
CA ALA A 2 -7.40 8.37 9.73
C ALA A 2 -8.63 7.71 10.38
N ARG A 3 -9.81 8.36 10.32
CA ARG A 3 -11.07 7.82 10.85
C ARG A 3 -11.56 6.54 10.16
N SER A 4 -11.12 6.27 8.95
CA SER A 4 -11.45 5.06 8.19
C SER A 4 -10.44 3.92 8.38
N GLY A 5 -9.51 4.08 9.31
CA GLY A 5 -8.54 3.04 9.65
C GLY A 5 -7.23 3.09 8.87
N GLN A 6 -6.95 4.16 8.09
CA GLN A 6 -5.65 4.34 7.46
C GLN A 6 -4.53 4.29 8.50
N LYS A 7 -3.52 3.45 8.27
CA LYS A 7 -2.39 3.23 9.18
C LYS A 7 -1.04 3.52 8.54
N VAL A 8 -0.97 3.56 7.22
CA VAL A 8 0.26 3.66 6.45
C VAL A 8 0.37 5.04 5.81
N VAL A 9 1.52 5.68 6.00
CA VAL A 9 1.92 6.92 5.32
C VAL A 9 2.64 6.54 4.03
N SER A 10 2.25 7.13 2.89
CA SER A 10 3.03 7.04 1.65
C SER A 10 3.89 8.29 1.50
N ALA A 11 5.17 8.14 1.23
CA ALA A 11 6.12 9.21 1.00
C ALA A 11 6.86 9.01 -0.33
N ILE A 12 7.20 10.13 -1.00
CA ILE A 12 7.86 10.16 -2.29
C ILE A 12 9.33 10.53 -2.09
N LEU A 13 10.24 9.61 -2.43
CA LEU A 13 11.68 9.82 -2.25
C LEU A 13 12.30 10.59 -3.41
N PHE A 14 11.93 10.21 -4.64
CA PHE A 14 12.43 10.80 -5.88
C PHE A 14 11.27 11.27 -6.76
N TYR A 15 11.56 12.17 -7.69
CA TYR A 15 10.59 12.76 -8.59
C TYR A 15 9.83 11.68 -9.40
N GLU A 16 8.51 11.79 -9.42
CA GLU A 16 7.59 11.03 -10.28
C GLU A 16 7.82 9.51 -10.33
N PRO A 17 7.64 8.78 -9.21
CA PRO A 17 7.93 7.34 -9.17
C PRO A 17 6.94 6.49 -9.98
N TRP A 18 5.74 7.00 -10.28
CA TRP A 18 4.68 6.28 -11.00
C TRP A 18 4.56 6.64 -12.49
N GLY A 19 5.52 7.37 -13.04
CA GLY A 19 5.47 7.82 -14.43
C GLY A 19 4.23 8.67 -14.67
N ASP A 20 3.46 8.33 -15.70
CA ASP A 20 2.26 9.09 -16.07
C ASP A 20 0.95 8.58 -15.42
N GLN A 21 0.99 7.77 -14.36
CA GLN A 21 -0.23 7.21 -13.76
C GLN A 21 -1.02 8.21 -12.91
N SER A 22 -0.41 9.32 -12.49
CA SER A 22 -1.07 10.40 -11.77
C SER A 22 -1.30 11.63 -12.67
N PHE A 23 -2.27 12.46 -12.30
CA PHE A 23 -2.54 13.73 -12.99
C PHE A 23 -1.47 14.75 -12.66
N ASP A 24 -1.29 15.02 -11.36
CA ASP A 24 -0.22 15.89 -10.88
C ASP A 24 1.11 15.13 -10.86
N LYS A 25 2.18 15.84 -11.18
CA LYS A 25 3.53 15.33 -11.02
C LYS A 25 3.93 15.42 -9.55
N PHE A 26 4.52 14.34 -9.03
CA PHE A 26 4.99 14.31 -7.64
C PHE A 26 6.42 14.80 -7.54
N ASP A 27 6.59 15.95 -6.88
CA ASP A 27 7.92 16.39 -6.45
C ASP A 27 8.46 15.51 -5.32
N PRO A 28 9.77 15.31 -5.23
CA PRO A 28 10.37 14.54 -4.15
C PRO A 28 10.19 15.25 -2.80
N MET A 29 9.84 14.49 -1.77
CA MET A 29 9.80 15.00 -0.40
C MET A 29 11.19 15.13 0.22
N ILE A 30 12.21 14.55 -0.42
CA ILE A 30 13.61 14.63 -0.02
C ILE A 30 14.40 15.24 -1.18
N ARG A 31 14.90 16.46 -0.99
CA ARG A 31 15.72 17.08 -2.03
C ARG A 31 17.12 16.48 -2.02
N THR A 32 17.46 15.79 -3.09
CA THR A 32 18.77 15.17 -3.31
C THR A 32 19.66 16.12 -4.10
N THR A 33 20.85 16.43 -3.57
CA THR A 33 21.81 17.34 -4.20
C THR A 33 23.17 16.66 -4.31
N ARG A 34 23.77 16.69 -5.50
CA ARG A 34 25.17 16.34 -5.73
C ARG A 34 25.99 17.61 -5.62
N ARG A 35 26.88 17.68 -4.64
CA ARG A 35 27.75 18.82 -4.39
C ARG A 35 28.85 18.90 -5.42
N LYS A 36 29.53 20.08 -5.51
CA LYS A 36 30.66 20.32 -6.44
C LYS A 36 31.82 19.37 -6.24
N ASP A 37 32.04 18.89 -5.03
CA ASP A 37 33.07 17.90 -4.68
C ASP A 37 32.67 16.46 -4.97
N GLY A 38 31.45 16.23 -5.53
CA GLY A 38 30.90 14.93 -5.87
C GLY A 38 30.18 14.20 -4.71
N THR A 39 30.19 14.77 -3.51
CA THR A 39 29.44 14.22 -2.37
C THR A 39 27.95 14.49 -2.49
N TRP A 40 27.13 13.74 -1.73
CA TRP A 40 25.67 13.90 -1.71
C TRP A 40 25.21 14.63 -0.45
N SER A 41 24.16 15.42 -0.58
CA SER A 41 23.41 15.97 0.54
C SER A 41 21.90 15.81 0.33
N TYR A 42 21.17 15.66 1.42
CA TYR A 42 19.75 15.37 1.45
C TYR A 42 19.05 16.34 2.40
N ASP A 43 17.98 16.96 1.91
CA ASP A 43 17.12 17.83 2.72
C ASP A 43 15.82 17.10 2.99
N TYR A 44 15.57 16.76 4.25
CA TYR A 44 14.41 15.99 4.73
C TYR A 44 13.24 16.87 5.19
N THR A 45 13.33 18.20 5.05
CA THR A 45 12.37 19.16 5.63
C THR A 45 10.92 18.82 5.23
N ILE A 46 10.66 18.53 3.96
CA ILE A 46 9.29 18.23 3.48
C ILE A 46 8.85 16.84 3.94
N PHE A 47 9.76 15.86 3.88
CA PHE A 47 9.50 14.50 4.35
C PHE A 47 9.12 14.49 5.84
N ASP A 48 9.89 15.18 6.68
CA ASP A 48 9.65 15.25 8.12
C ASP A 48 8.29 15.88 8.43
N ARG A 49 7.98 17.02 7.82
CA ARG A 49 6.71 17.70 8.01
C ARG A 49 5.52 16.85 7.55
N TRP A 50 5.67 16.10 6.48
CA TRP A 50 4.63 15.19 5.99
C TRP A 50 4.37 14.05 6.98
N VAL A 51 5.43 13.39 7.45
CA VAL A 51 5.32 12.29 8.44
C VAL A 51 4.72 12.80 9.76
N GLU A 52 5.16 13.97 10.24
CA GLU A 52 4.62 14.61 11.45
C GLU A 52 3.13 14.92 11.30
N LEU A 53 2.71 15.54 10.19
CA LEU A 53 1.32 15.84 9.91
C LEU A 53 0.46 14.57 9.89
N CYS A 54 0.94 13.51 9.24
CA CYS A 54 0.23 12.23 9.22
C CYS A 54 0.09 11.65 10.64
N ALA A 55 1.14 11.71 11.45
CA ALA A 55 1.14 11.24 12.83
C ALA A 55 0.16 12.06 13.70
N GLU A 56 0.14 13.38 13.58
CA GLU A 56 -0.84 14.26 14.25
C GLU A 56 -2.29 13.89 13.88
N CYS A 57 -2.51 13.42 12.65
CA CYS A 57 -3.80 12.91 12.20
C CYS A 57 -4.11 11.47 12.66
N GLY A 58 -3.18 10.79 13.34
CA GLY A 58 -3.33 9.39 13.80
C GLY A 58 -2.98 8.33 12.74
N ILE A 59 -2.20 8.70 11.71
CA ILE A 59 -1.65 7.80 10.68
C ILE A 59 -0.15 7.70 10.91
N ASP A 60 0.29 6.76 11.74
CA ASP A 60 1.67 6.72 12.23
C ASP A 60 2.27 5.30 12.37
N ARG A 61 1.54 4.26 11.91
CA ARG A 61 1.94 2.87 12.12
C ARG A 61 3.11 2.44 11.24
N GLN A 62 3.12 2.89 9.98
CA GLN A 62 4.11 2.52 8.98
C GLN A 62 4.30 3.65 7.98
N ILE A 63 5.53 3.80 7.48
CA ILE A 63 5.90 4.78 6.45
C ILE A 63 6.43 4.00 5.25
N ASN A 64 5.73 4.04 4.12
CA ASN A 64 6.15 3.43 2.85
C ASN A 64 6.75 4.48 1.94
N CYS A 65 8.03 4.37 1.65
CA CYS A 65 8.83 5.35 0.92
C CYS A 65 9.08 4.88 -0.53
N PHE A 66 8.41 5.51 -1.50
CA PHE A 66 8.45 5.18 -2.93
C PHE A 66 9.52 6.00 -3.67
N SER A 67 10.30 5.46 -4.59
CA SER A 67 10.47 4.05 -4.93
C SER A 67 11.91 3.77 -5.35
N MET A 68 12.43 2.60 -4.96
CA MET A 68 13.71 2.12 -5.49
C MET A 68 13.61 1.69 -6.96
N VAL A 69 12.41 1.33 -7.43
CA VAL A 69 12.18 0.85 -8.79
C VAL A 69 11.04 1.67 -9.43
N PRO A 70 11.24 2.99 -9.67
CA PRO A 70 10.23 3.82 -10.31
C PRO A 70 9.94 3.33 -11.74
N TRP A 71 8.76 3.69 -12.26
CA TRP A 71 8.32 3.20 -13.57
C TRP A 71 9.28 3.58 -14.70
N ASP A 72 9.82 4.80 -14.68
CA ASP A 72 10.76 5.28 -15.71
C ASP A 72 12.22 4.97 -15.41
N MET A 73 12.53 4.33 -14.29
CA MET A 73 13.91 4.09 -13.81
C MET A 73 14.77 5.35 -13.87
N SER A 74 14.18 6.48 -13.46
CA SER A 74 14.78 7.82 -13.48
C SER A 74 14.81 8.40 -12.06
N PHE A 75 15.98 8.92 -11.66
CA PHE A 75 16.23 9.51 -10.35
C PHE A 75 16.71 10.94 -10.50
N ARG A 76 15.84 11.90 -10.15
CA ARG A 76 16.18 13.32 -10.26
C ARG A 76 16.97 13.79 -9.05
N TYR A 77 18.04 14.53 -9.31
CA TYR A 77 18.81 15.25 -8.30
C TYR A 77 19.28 16.60 -8.82
N PHE A 78 19.55 17.54 -7.91
CA PHE A 78 20.16 18.81 -8.25
C PHE A 78 21.69 18.66 -8.27
N ASP A 79 22.34 19.12 -9.35
CA ASP A 79 23.80 19.10 -9.48
C ASP A 79 24.35 20.52 -9.30
N GLU A 80 25.06 20.75 -8.18
CA GLU A 80 25.67 22.07 -7.89
C GLU A 80 26.76 22.47 -8.88
N ALA A 81 27.44 21.52 -9.53
CA ALA A 81 28.49 21.83 -10.49
C ALA A 81 27.92 22.46 -11.76
N THR A 82 26.76 22.02 -12.19
CA THR A 82 26.07 22.53 -13.39
C THR A 82 24.96 23.53 -13.07
N GLY A 83 24.50 23.59 -11.81
CA GLY A 83 23.35 24.41 -11.39
C GLY A 83 22.01 23.95 -11.94
N LYS A 84 21.86 22.66 -12.30
CA LYS A 84 20.69 22.10 -12.97
C LYS A 84 20.19 20.84 -12.28
N ASP A 85 18.91 20.54 -12.46
CA ASP A 85 18.37 19.24 -12.17
C ASP A 85 18.80 18.23 -13.25
N ILE A 86 19.23 17.06 -12.81
CA ILE A 86 19.70 15.95 -13.65
C ILE A 86 18.75 14.76 -13.42
N ASP A 87 18.25 14.19 -14.50
CA ASP A 87 17.50 12.93 -14.49
C ASP A 87 18.48 11.77 -14.80
N LEU A 88 18.95 11.08 -13.77
CA LEU A 88 19.77 9.88 -13.90
C LEU A 88 18.86 8.71 -14.33
N ARG A 89 18.90 8.35 -15.61
CA ARG A 89 18.27 7.15 -16.13
C ARG A 89 19.23 5.99 -16.04
N THR A 90 18.81 4.91 -15.36
CA THR A 90 19.69 3.79 -15.07
C THR A 90 18.89 2.48 -14.94
N SER A 91 19.57 1.38 -14.63
CA SER A 91 18.96 0.08 -14.34
C SER A 91 19.35 -0.40 -12.95
N THR A 92 18.54 -1.29 -12.36
CA THR A 92 18.77 -1.85 -11.01
C THR A 92 20.11 -2.59 -10.89
N SER A 93 20.63 -3.11 -12.00
CA SER A 93 21.90 -3.84 -12.07
C SER A 93 23.12 -2.95 -12.28
N SER A 94 22.95 -1.63 -12.49
CA SER A 94 24.07 -0.74 -12.82
C SER A 94 24.85 -0.30 -11.58
N PRO A 95 26.16 -0.01 -11.73
CA PRO A 95 26.98 0.57 -10.66
C PRO A 95 26.46 1.93 -10.18
N GLU A 96 25.92 2.74 -11.09
CA GLU A 96 25.40 4.08 -10.80
C GLU A 96 24.15 3.98 -9.89
N TYR A 97 23.26 3.04 -10.16
CA TYR A 97 22.10 2.75 -9.33
C TYR A 97 22.54 2.36 -7.92
N LYS A 98 23.47 1.41 -7.82
CA LYS A 98 24.00 0.94 -6.54
C LYS A 98 24.66 2.09 -5.76
N ALA A 99 25.47 2.90 -6.42
CA ALA A 99 26.17 4.02 -5.78
C ALA A 99 25.19 5.08 -5.23
N LEU A 100 24.18 5.48 -6.04
CA LEU A 100 23.15 6.43 -5.64
C LEU A 100 22.38 5.91 -4.42
N TRP A 101 21.86 4.69 -4.52
CA TRP A 101 21.01 4.12 -3.46
C TRP A 101 21.79 3.79 -2.19
N THR A 102 23.03 3.30 -2.29
CA THR A 102 23.85 3.04 -1.10
C THR A 102 24.08 4.33 -0.30
N SER A 103 24.48 5.41 -0.97
CA SER A 103 24.69 6.72 -0.33
C SER A 103 23.40 7.25 0.31
N PHE A 104 22.29 7.21 -0.44
CA PHE A 104 20.99 7.68 0.05
C PHE A 104 20.51 6.85 1.25
N LEU A 105 20.48 5.53 1.14
CA LEU A 105 19.96 4.63 2.17
C LEU A 105 20.71 4.74 3.49
N GLN A 106 22.04 4.84 3.44
CA GLN A 106 22.87 5.00 4.65
C GLN A 106 22.58 6.32 5.37
N ASN A 107 22.46 7.41 4.62
CA ASN A 107 22.13 8.72 5.17
C ASN A 107 20.68 8.75 5.69
N PHE A 108 19.74 8.23 4.91
CA PHE A 108 18.33 8.17 5.27
C PHE A 108 18.10 7.32 6.52
N ALA A 109 18.77 6.17 6.63
CA ALA A 109 18.67 5.31 7.82
C ALA A 109 19.19 6.05 9.08
N ALA A 110 20.28 6.83 8.97
CA ALA A 110 20.75 7.64 10.09
C ALA A 110 19.73 8.70 10.50
N HIS A 111 19.16 9.43 9.54
CA HIS A 111 18.10 10.41 9.78
C HIS A 111 16.85 9.77 10.43
N LEU A 112 16.38 8.65 9.91
CA LEU A 112 15.22 7.94 10.47
C LEU A 112 15.46 7.45 11.90
N LYS A 113 16.69 7.02 12.24
CA LYS A 113 17.06 6.64 13.61
C LYS A 113 17.06 7.86 14.54
N GLU A 114 17.59 8.99 14.11
CA GLU A 114 17.54 10.25 14.86
C GLU A 114 16.09 10.70 15.14
N ARG A 115 15.18 10.52 14.15
CA ARG A 115 13.75 10.86 14.28
C ARG A 115 12.94 9.80 15.04
N GLY A 116 13.49 8.63 15.35
CA GLY A 116 12.76 7.51 15.96
C GLY A 116 11.75 6.85 15.02
N TRP A 117 11.95 6.96 13.70
CA TRP A 117 11.03 6.43 12.67
C TRP A 117 11.56 5.19 11.95
N TYR A 118 12.81 4.79 12.22
CA TYR A 118 13.48 3.70 11.50
C TYR A 118 12.70 2.40 11.50
N ASP A 119 12.23 1.95 12.68
CA ASP A 119 11.57 0.67 12.85
C ASP A 119 10.17 0.58 12.18
N LYS A 120 9.59 1.72 11.83
CA LYS A 120 8.29 1.79 11.14
C LYS A 120 8.39 2.20 9.68
N THR A 121 9.60 2.37 9.13
CA THR A 121 9.83 2.78 7.74
C THR A 121 10.18 1.59 6.87
N CYS A 122 9.53 1.50 5.72
CA CYS A 122 9.83 0.58 4.63
C CYS A 122 10.25 1.36 3.38
N ILE A 123 11.28 0.88 2.69
CA ILE A 123 11.49 1.27 1.30
C ILE A 123 10.49 0.51 0.45
N ALA A 124 9.69 1.23 -0.33
CA ALA A 124 8.57 0.67 -1.06
C ALA A 124 8.88 0.49 -2.55
N MET A 125 8.30 -0.55 -3.12
CA MET A 125 8.28 -0.82 -4.55
C MET A 125 6.84 -0.98 -5.01
N ASP A 126 6.62 -0.80 -6.31
CA ASP A 126 5.39 -1.02 -7.03
C ASP A 126 5.51 -2.26 -7.93
N GLU A 127 4.49 -2.56 -8.73
CA GLU A 127 4.40 -3.71 -9.67
C GLU A 127 5.54 -3.70 -10.70
N ARG A 128 6.66 -4.32 -10.39
CA ARG A 128 7.85 -4.38 -11.25
C ARG A 128 8.26 -5.82 -11.53
N GLY A 129 9.07 -6.04 -12.56
CA GLY A 129 9.60 -7.36 -12.86
C GLY A 129 10.48 -7.91 -11.74
N LEU A 130 10.32 -9.21 -11.43
CA LEU A 130 11.02 -9.89 -10.35
C LEU A 130 12.54 -9.64 -10.32
N PRO A 131 13.29 -9.66 -11.46
CA PRO A 131 14.73 -9.38 -11.43
C PRO A 131 15.06 -8.00 -10.86
N ASN A 132 14.32 -6.95 -11.24
CA ASN A 132 14.53 -5.61 -10.74
C ASN A 132 14.25 -5.49 -9.23
N MET A 133 13.20 -6.19 -8.76
CA MET A 133 12.85 -6.22 -7.34
C MET A 133 13.92 -6.94 -6.50
N LEU A 134 14.46 -8.06 -7.00
CA LEU A 134 15.54 -8.78 -6.33
C LEU A 134 16.86 -7.99 -6.31
N ASP A 135 17.18 -7.25 -7.38
CA ASP A 135 18.33 -6.36 -7.41
C ASP A 135 18.18 -5.22 -6.39
N ALA A 136 17.02 -4.56 -6.35
CA ALA A 136 16.73 -3.50 -5.38
C ALA A 136 16.82 -4.02 -3.95
N TYR A 137 16.24 -5.19 -3.66
CA TYR A 137 16.35 -5.84 -2.36
C TYR A 137 17.81 -6.08 -1.96
N ARG A 138 18.64 -6.59 -2.89
CA ARG A 138 20.05 -6.84 -2.65
C ARG A 138 20.80 -5.55 -2.33
N VAL A 139 20.57 -4.48 -3.09
CA VAL A 139 21.20 -3.17 -2.85
C VAL A 139 20.79 -2.61 -1.48
N LEU A 140 19.51 -2.75 -1.11
CA LEU A 140 19.02 -2.35 0.22
C LEU A 140 19.74 -3.11 1.34
N GLN A 141 19.79 -4.45 1.24
CA GLN A 141 20.40 -5.30 2.26
C GLN A 141 21.92 -5.09 2.38
N GLU A 142 22.61 -4.81 1.28
CA GLU A 142 24.03 -4.48 1.30
C GLU A 142 24.30 -3.09 1.91
N ALA A 143 23.41 -2.13 1.68
CA ALA A 143 23.58 -0.75 2.19
C ALA A 143 23.15 -0.62 3.67
N VAL A 144 22.01 -1.20 4.03
CA VAL A 144 21.39 -1.14 5.38
C VAL A 144 20.65 -2.46 5.65
N PRO A 145 21.34 -3.49 6.20
CA PRO A 145 20.81 -4.87 6.30
C PRO A 145 19.48 -5.02 7.03
N ASP A 146 19.21 -4.18 8.05
CA ASP A 146 18.00 -4.28 8.88
C ASP A 146 16.83 -3.42 8.36
N MET A 147 17.03 -2.70 7.25
CA MET A 147 15.98 -1.84 6.71
C MET A 147 14.89 -2.67 6.03
N LYS A 148 13.65 -2.37 6.38
CA LYS A 148 12.47 -3.06 5.86
C LYS A 148 12.17 -2.64 4.43
N MET A 149 11.60 -3.58 3.66
CA MET A 149 11.09 -3.34 2.32
C MET A 149 9.62 -3.72 2.24
N SER A 150 8.85 -2.94 1.48
CA SER A 150 7.46 -3.23 1.13
C SER A 150 7.28 -3.31 -0.39
N LEU A 151 6.29 -4.07 -0.83
CA LEU A 151 5.90 -4.22 -2.23
C LEU A 151 4.38 -4.28 -2.35
N ALA A 152 3.83 -3.62 -3.37
CA ALA A 152 2.51 -3.92 -3.90
C ALA A 152 2.67 -4.45 -5.33
N GLY A 153 2.32 -5.71 -5.57
CA GLY A 153 2.52 -6.35 -6.86
C GLY A 153 2.18 -7.83 -6.88
N THR A 154 2.45 -8.48 -8.00
CA THR A 154 2.22 -9.92 -8.19
C THR A 154 2.95 -10.77 -7.14
N TYR A 155 2.31 -11.86 -6.72
CA TYR A 155 2.95 -12.83 -5.83
C TYR A 155 4.17 -13.51 -6.50
N HIS A 156 5.28 -13.51 -5.77
CA HIS A 156 6.50 -14.24 -6.11
C HIS A 156 7.04 -14.96 -4.88
N LYS A 157 7.16 -16.26 -4.97
CA LYS A 157 7.66 -17.09 -3.85
C LYS A 157 9.03 -16.63 -3.33
N GLU A 158 9.88 -16.15 -4.22
CA GLU A 158 11.23 -15.65 -3.92
C GLU A 158 11.24 -14.40 -3.03
N LEU A 159 10.10 -13.70 -2.92
CA LEU A 159 9.97 -12.47 -2.14
C LEU A 159 9.27 -12.68 -0.79
N VAL A 160 8.61 -13.81 -0.58
CA VAL A 160 7.78 -14.08 0.62
C VAL A 160 8.57 -13.97 1.92
N ASP A 161 9.82 -14.41 1.93
CA ASP A 161 10.71 -14.40 3.08
C ASP A 161 11.63 -13.17 3.18
N LYS A 162 11.44 -12.17 2.30
CA LYS A 162 12.26 -10.97 2.16
C LYS A 162 11.54 -9.67 2.51
N LEU A 163 10.26 -9.60 2.18
CA LEU A 163 9.49 -8.35 2.31
C LEU A 163 8.76 -8.29 3.65
N TYR A 164 8.97 -7.20 4.38
CA TYR A 164 8.25 -6.95 5.63
C TYR A 164 6.75 -6.78 5.38
N ASP A 165 6.36 -5.91 4.45
CA ASP A 165 4.98 -5.71 4.00
C ASP A 165 4.86 -6.16 2.54
N TYR A 166 4.11 -7.23 2.32
CA TYR A 166 3.87 -7.77 0.99
C TYR A 166 2.39 -7.74 0.66
N CYS A 167 2.06 -6.83 -0.24
CA CYS A 167 0.73 -6.65 -0.78
C CYS A 167 0.63 -7.34 -2.14
N ILE A 168 -0.19 -8.40 -2.22
CA ILE A 168 -0.39 -9.18 -3.46
C ILE A 168 -1.72 -8.85 -4.12
N ALA A 169 -1.83 -9.10 -5.42
CA ALA A 169 -3.04 -8.81 -6.17
C ALA A 169 -4.24 -9.63 -5.66
N TYR A 170 -5.43 -9.06 -5.76
CA TYR A 170 -6.67 -9.78 -5.46
C TYR A 170 -6.78 -11.06 -6.31
N GLY A 171 -7.12 -12.18 -5.68
CA GLY A 171 -7.16 -13.49 -6.30
C GLY A 171 -5.84 -14.27 -6.22
N GLU A 172 -4.75 -13.64 -5.79
CA GLU A 172 -3.52 -14.34 -5.44
C GLU A 172 -3.49 -14.66 -3.94
N ASP A 173 -2.82 -15.75 -3.56
CA ASP A 173 -2.80 -16.25 -2.18
C ASP A 173 -1.38 -16.56 -1.71
N PHE A 174 -1.15 -16.34 -0.42
CA PHE A 174 -0.07 -16.99 0.32
C PHE A 174 -0.56 -18.35 0.81
N SER A 175 0.34 -19.34 0.89
CA SER A 175 -0.01 -20.56 1.61
C SER A 175 -0.24 -20.31 3.10
N ALA A 176 -0.95 -21.21 3.78
CA ALA A 176 -1.19 -21.10 5.22
C ALA A 176 0.14 -21.08 6.02
N GLU A 177 1.14 -21.84 5.55
CA GLU A 177 2.47 -21.89 6.15
C GLU A 177 3.21 -20.57 5.99
N GLU A 178 3.12 -19.95 4.81
CA GLU A 178 3.73 -18.64 4.54
C GLU A 178 3.11 -17.54 5.40
N LEU A 179 1.77 -17.48 5.48
CA LEU A 179 1.08 -16.54 6.36
C LEU A 179 1.47 -16.73 7.82
N ALA A 180 1.53 -17.99 8.30
CA ALA A 180 1.94 -18.30 9.65
C ALA A 180 3.39 -17.87 9.92
N ALA A 181 4.31 -18.17 9.00
CA ALA A 181 5.72 -17.80 9.12
C ALA A 181 5.93 -16.29 9.09
N ARG A 182 5.22 -15.56 8.20
CA ARG A 182 5.27 -14.10 8.12
C ARG A 182 4.72 -13.46 9.40
N ARG A 183 3.58 -13.95 9.90
CA ARG A 183 2.96 -13.47 11.15
C ARG A 183 3.86 -13.71 12.36
N ALA A 184 4.54 -14.87 12.44
CA ALA A 184 5.50 -15.17 13.50
C ALA A 184 6.68 -14.19 13.54
N LYS A 185 7.06 -13.62 12.38
CA LYS A 185 8.06 -12.54 12.27
C LYS A 185 7.48 -11.13 12.55
N GLY A 186 6.18 -10.99 12.77
CA GLY A 186 5.50 -9.71 12.85
C GLY A 186 5.43 -8.97 11.51
N TRP A 187 5.51 -9.69 10.40
CA TRP A 187 5.42 -9.14 9.05
C TRP A 187 3.98 -9.01 8.58
N VAL A 188 3.75 -8.08 7.66
CA VAL A 188 2.44 -7.68 7.16
C VAL A 188 2.17 -8.34 5.81
N SER A 189 0.98 -8.93 5.66
CA SER A 189 0.50 -9.53 4.42
C SER A 189 -0.83 -8.90 4.04
N THR A 190 -0.87 -8.20 2.91
CA THR A 190 -2.05 -7.44 2.46
C THR A 190 -2.42 -7.79 1.03
N THR A 191 -3.55 -7.30 0.56
CA THR A 191 -4.01 -7.47 -0.82
C THR A 191 -4.54 -6.15 -1.38
N TYR A 192 -4.59 -6.04 -2.71
CA TYR A 192 -5.10 -4.87 -3.41
C TYR A 192 -5.96 -5.25 -4.61
N THR A 193 -6.85 -4.35 -5.02
CA THR A 193 -7.49 -4.38 -6.32
C THR A 193 -7.02 -3.22 -7.18
N CYS A 194 -6.95 -3.42 -8.48
CA CYS A 194 -6.56 -2.41 -9.45
C CYS A 194 -7.48 -2.43 -10.68
N CYS A 195 -7.09 -1.75 -11.76
CA CYS A 195 -7.85 -1.67 -13.00
C CYS A 195 -8.10 -3.05 -13.66
N SER A 196 -7.26 -4.06 -13.37
CA SER A 196 -7.43 -5.42 -13.90
C SER A 196 -8.40 -6.29 -13.10
N THR A 197 -8.89 -5.84 -11.94
CA THR A 197 -9.88 -6.55 -11.13
C THR A 197 -11.27 -6.00 -11.44
N PRO A 198 -12.10 -6.68 -12.26
CA PRO A 198 -13.39 -6.13 -12.67
C PRO A 198 -14.40 -6.09 -11.51
N GLU A 199 -14.42 -7.12 -10.67
CA GLU A 199 -15.36 -7.33 -9.56
C GLU A 199 -14.76 -8.33 -8.55
N PRO A 200 -14.84 -8.09 -7.21
CA PRO A 200 -15.29 -6.85 -6.57
C PRO A 200 -14.27 -5.70 -6.67
N ASN A 201 -14.77 -4.48 -6.80
CA ASN A 201 -13.93 -3.27 -6.84
C ASN A 201 -14.69 -2.05 -6.28
N ILE A 202 -14.05 -0.87 -6.31
CA ILE A 202 -14.63 0.41 -5.90
C ILE A 202 -14.61 1.44 -7.03
N PHE A 203 -14.86 1.01 -8.27
CA PHE A 203 -15.06 1.89 -9.42
C PHE A 203 -16.36 2.70 -9.30
N SER A 204 -16.53 3.73 -10.10
CA SER A 204 -17.79 4.51 -10.09
C SER A 204 -19.01 3.69 -10.49
N ASN A 205 -18.81 2.64 -11.26
CA ASN A 205 -19.86 1.69 -11.71
C ASN A 205 -19.91 0.40 -10.90
N SER A 206 -19.02 0.19 -9.92
CA SER A 206 -19.11 -0.95 -9.00
C SER A 206 -20.36 -0.86 -8.13
N LEU A 207 -20.94 -2.00 -7.82
CA LEU A 207 -22.04 -2.04 -6.85
C LEU A 207 -21.56 -1.62 -5.47
N PRO A 208 -22.29 -0.77 -4.73
CA PRO A 208 -21.83 -0.24 -3.46
C PRO A 208 -21.38 -1.30 -2.43
N ALA A 209 -22.01 -2.48 -2.43
CA ALA A 209 -21.67 -3.58 -1.52
C ALA A 209 -20.27 -4.17 -1.78
N GLU A 210 -19.72 -4.03 -2.98
CA GLU A 210 -18.37 -4.48 -3.30
C GLU A 210 -17.32 -3.72 -2.47
N GLY A 211 -17.57 -2.45 -2.16
CA GLY A 211 -16.71 -1.68 -1.26
C GLY A 211 -16.63 -2.31 0.14
N ALA A 212 -17.75 -2.79 0.68
CA ALA A 212 -17.78 -3.49 1.96
C ALA A 212 -17.19 -4.91 1.88
N TRP A 213 -17.27 -5.57 0.73
CA TRP A 213 -16.70 -6.90 0.50
C TRP A 213 -15.20 -6.93 0.72
N LEU A 214 -14.44 -5.95 0.20
CA LEU A 214 -12.99 -5.97 0.16
C LEU A 214 -12.32 -6.11 1.55
N PRO A 215 -12.68 -5.34 2.59
CA PRO A 215 -12.12 -5.56 3.92
C PRO A 215 -12.54 -6.90 4.55
N ILE A 216 -13.74 -7.40 4.25
CA ILE A 216 -14.20 -8.70 4.73
C ILE A 216 -13.42 -9.83 4.05
N TYR A 217 -13.15 -9.73 2.74
CA TYR A 217 -12.26 -10.63 2.01
C TYR A 217 -10.88 -10.71 2.66
N CYS A 218 -10.31 -9.57 3.07
CA CYS A 218 -9.03 -9.57 3.77
C CYS A 218 -9.07 -10.44 5.03
N VAL A 219 -10.09 -10.27 5.89
CA VAL A 219 -10.22 -11.07 7.12
C VAL A 219 -10.51 -12.54 6.82
N ALA A 220 -11.29 -12.84 5.78
CA ALA A 220 -11.59 -14.20 5.35
C ALA A 220 -10.32 -14.94 4.91
N ASN A 221 -9.45 -14.28 4.16
CA ASN A 221 -8.18 -14.81 3.65
C ASN A 221 -6.99 -14.58 4.57
N GLN A 222 -7.22 -14.12 5.80
CA GLN A 222 -6.18 -13.88 6.81
C GLN A 222 -5.14 -12.83 6.41
N PHE A 223 -5.50 -11.91 5.52
CA PHE A 223 -4.71 -10.71 5.25
C PHE A 223 -4.83 -9.69 6.39
N ASP A 224 -3.77 -8.92 6.61
CA ASP A 224 -3.71 -7.90 7.65
C ASP A 224 -4.37 -6.59 7.22
N GLY A 225 -4.63 -6.41 5.93
CA GLY A 225 -5.27 -5.21 5.41
C GLY A 225 -5.45 -5.20 3.90
N TYR A 226 -6.01 -4.10 3.43
CA TYR A 226 -6.27 -3.81 2.02
C TYR A 226 -5.54 -2.55 1.60
N LEU A 227 -4.90 -2.58 0.44
CA LEU A 227 -4.28 -1.44 -0.19
C LEU A 227 -5.13 -0.96 -1.38
N ARG A 228 -5.24 0.34 -1.56
CA ARG A 228 -5.71 0.97 -2.78
C ARG A 228 -4.61 1.89 -3.31
N TRP A 229 -4.28 1.76 -4.59
CA TRP A 229 -3.19 2.52 -5.17
C TRP A 229 -3.44 4.04 -5.18
N ALA A 230 -4.72 4.47 -5.27
CA ALA A 230 -5.10 5.87 -5.26
C ALA A 230 -6.47 6.09 -4.60
N TRP A 231 -6.49 6.95 -3.59
CA TRP A 231 -7.70 7.41 -2.91
C TRP A 231 -8.16 8.77 -3.42
N MET A 232 -7.23 9.59 -3.91
CA MET A 232 -7.41 11.02 -4.18
C MET A 232 -6.55 11.51 -5.36
N ASN A 233 -6.29 10.67 -6.36
CA ASN A 233 -5.58 11.09 -7.58
C ASN A 233 -6.59 11.75 -8.53
N TRP A 234 -6.80 13.04 -8.32
CA TRP A 234 -7.75 13.87 -9.04
C TRP A 234 -7.14 14.49 -10.28
N ASP A 235 -7.97 14.73 -11.28
CA ASP A 235 -7.73 15.66 -12.37
C ASP A 235 -8.64 16.91 -12.23
N ASP A 236 -8.55 17.83 -13.17
CA ASP A 236 -9.35 19.05 -13.21
C ASP A 236 -10.86 18.81 -13.45
N LYS A 237 -11.25 17.59 -13.88
CA LYS A 237 -12.63 17.19 -14.21
C LYS A 237 -13.26 16.23 -13.20
N SER A 238 -12.56 15.83 -12.18
CA SER A 238 -12.98 14.77 -11.24
C SER A 238 -14.35 14.99 -10.59
N MET A 239 -14.87 16.23 -10.58
CA MET A 239 -16.21 16.53 -10.09
C MET A 239 -17.33 16.25 -11.10
N THR A 240 -17.02 16.06 -12.36
CA THR A 240 -18.00 15.90 -13.46
C THR A 240 -17.75 14.67 -14.32
N ASP A 241 -16.51 14.17 -14.34
CA ASP A 241 -16.10 12.99 -15.08
C ASP A 241 -15.12 12.17 -14.23
N SER A 242 -15.47 10.92 -13.95
CA SER A 242 -14.64 10.01 -13.14
C SER A 242 -13.61 9.21 -13.95
N ARG A 243 -13.54 9.43 -15.28
CA ARG A 243 -12.57 8.78 -16.16
C ARG A 243 -11.24 9.51 -16.11
N PHE A 244 -10.17 8.76 -16.10
CA PHE A 244 -8.82 9.30 -16.22
C PHE A 244 -7.97 8.39 -17.10
N ARG A 245 -7.57 8.88 -18.29
CA ARG A 245 -6.77 8.12 -19.26
C ARG A 245 -7.41 6.76 -19.59
N LEU A 246 -6.68 5.67 -19.41
CA LEU A 246 -7.11 4.29 -19.65
C LEU A 246 -7.69 3.59 -18.41
N PHE A 247 -7.68 4.27 -17.26
CA PHE A 247 -8.20 3.71 -16.02
C PHE A 247 -9.73 3.64 -16.02
N ALA A 248 -10.27 2.61 -15.38
CA ALA A 248 -11.70 2.49 -15.18
C ALA A 248 -12.28 3.73 -14.45
N PRO A 249 -13.52 4.13 -14.73
CA PRO A 249 -14.11 5.30 -14.09
C PRO A 249 -14.06 5.19 -12.55
N GLY A 250 -13.45 6.17 -11.88
CA GLY A 250 -13.29 6.20 -10.43
C GLY A 250 -12.22 5.26 -9.87
N ASP A 251 -11.38 4.66 -10.71
CA ASP A 251 -10.24 3.86 -10.27
C ASP A 251 -9.20 4.72 -9.52
N THR A 252 -8.99 5.95 -9.98
CA THR A 252 -7.97 6.86 -9.45
C THR A 252 -8.39 7.59 -8.17
N TYR A 253 -9.66 7.54 -7.79
CA TYR A 253 -10.13 8.15 -6.54
C TYR A 253 -11.51 7.63 -6.11
N CYS A 254 -11.76 7.66 -4.81
CA CYS A 254 -13.10 7.46 -4.23
C CYS A 254 -13.44 8.53 -3.18
N ILE A 255 -12.48 9.37 -2.81
CA ILE A 255 -12.67 10.60 -2.05
C ILE A 255 -12.54 11.75 -3.05
N TYR A 256 -13.53 12.64 -3.07
CA TYR A 256 -13.62 13.74 -4.04
C TYR A 256 -12.92 15.01 -3.53
N PRO A 257 -12.57 15.96 -4.43
CA PRO A 257 -11.99 17.25 -4.05
C PRO A 257 -12.82 17.99 -2.99
N GLY A 258 -12.14 18.67 -2.06
CA GLY A 258 -12.77 19.38 -0.93
C GLY A 258 -13.23 18.47 0.20
N PRO A 259 -12.47 17.49 0.57
CA PRO A 259 -12.58 16.14 1.10
C PRO A 259 -14.02 15.62 1.21
N ARG A 260 -14.68 15.50 0.08
CA ARG A 260 -16.03 14.95 -0.02
C ARG A 260 -15.99 13.43 -0.08
N SER A 261 -16.78 12.78 0.74
CA SER A 261 -16.95 11.34 0.70
C SER A 261 -17.75 10.87 -0.52
N SER A 262 -17.74 9.58 -0.78
CA SER A 262 -18.59 8.93 -1.79
C SER A 262 -19.25 7.67 -1.20
N VAL A 263 -20.35 7.22 -1.82
CA VAL A 263 -21.00 5.96 -1.41
C VAL A 263 -20.01 4.80 -1.42
N ARG A 264 -19.10 4.75 -2.38
CA ARG A 264 -18.04 3.72 -2.50
C ARG A 264 -17.13 3.71 -1.26
N TYR A 265 -16.69 4.89 -0.84
CA TYR A 265 -15.81 5.05 0.31
C TYR A 265 -16.55 4.75 1.63
N GLU A 266 -17.80 5.21 1.78
CA GLU A 266 -18.63 4.91 2.97
C GLU A 266 -18.87 3.41 3.12
N ARG A 267 -19.15 2.72 2.02
CA ARG A 267 -19.33 1.25 2.03
C ARG A 267 -18.03 0.53 2.33
N PHE A 268 -16.89 1.03 1.85
CA PHE A 268 -15.59 0.50 2.22
C PHE A 268 -15.32 0.66 3.72
N MET A 269 -15.60 1.83 4.30
CA MET A 269 -15.46 2.06 5.76
C MET A 269 -16.37 1.15 6.58
N GLU A 270 -17.58 0.89 6.11
CA GLU A 270 -18.49 -0.10 6.72
C GLU A 270 -17.84 -1.49 6.73
N GLY A 271 -17.26 -1.91 5.60
CA GLY A 271 -16.52 -3.16 5.50
C GLY A 271 -15.35 -3.24 6.47
N VAL A 272 -14.59 -2.15 6.66
CA VAL A 272 -13.50 -2.07 7.66
C VAL A 272 -14.05 -2.28 9.08
N ALA A 273 -15.16 -1.65 9.42
CA ALA A 273 -15.80 -1.82 10.73
C ALA A 273 -16.31 -3.26 10.94
N MET A 274 -16.89 -3.88 9.89
CA MET A 274 -17.33 -5.27 9.93
C MET A 274 -16.13 -6.22 10.09
N ALA A 275 -15.05 -6.01 9.37
CA ALA A 275 -13.82 -6.79 9.46
C ALA A 275 -13.23 -6.75 10.89
N GLU A 276 -13.21 -5.59 11.51
CA GLU A 276 -12.76 -5.46 12.90
C GLU A 276 -13.71 -6.15 13.87
N LYS A 277 -15.02 -6.05 13.67
CA LYS A 277 -16.01 -6.75 14.49
C LYS A 277 -15.88 -8.27 14.38
N ILE A 278 -15.59 -8.81 13.19
CA ILE A 278 -15.30 -10.25 13.00
C ILE A 278 -14.11 -10.66 13.86
N ARG A 279 -13.01 -9.90 13.84
CA ARG A 279 -11.83 -10.21 14.65
C ARG A 279 -12.15 -10.23 16.14
N ILE A 280 -12.86 -9.21 16.64
CA ILE A 280 -13.28 -9.11 18.04
C ILE A 280 -14.16 -10.27 18.44
N LEU A 281 -15.15 -10.63 17.62
CA LEU A 281 -16.08 -11.73 17.90
C LEU A 281 -15.39 -13.09 17.88
N ARG A 282 -14.47 -13.34 16.92
CA ARG A 282 -13.64 -14.55 16.89
C ARG A 282 -12.86 -14.72 18.21
N GLU A 283 -12.19 -13.67 18.66
CA GLU A 283 -11.45 -13.67 19.91
C GLU A 283 -12.36 -13.88 21.12
N THR A 284 -13.49 -13.19 21.14
CA THR A 284 -14.49 -13.28 22.24
C THR A 284 -15.08 -14.68 22.33
N TYR A 285 -15.56 -15.26 21.23
CA TYR A 285 -16.15 -16.59 21.23
C TYR A 285 -15.12 -17.67 21.57
N THR A 286 -13.88 -17.52 21.12
CA THR A 286 -12.79 -18.43 21.48
C THR A 286 -12.53 -18.39 22.98
N LYS A 287 -12.40 -17.20 23.59
CA LYS A 287 -12.20 -17.05 25.05
C LYS A 287 -13.35 -17.59 25.89
N GLN A 288 -14.57 -17.49 25.36
CA GLN A 288 -15.80 -18.00 26.04
C GLN A 288 -16.03 -19.50 25.82
N GLY A 289 -15.29 -20.16 24.93
CA GLY A 289 -15.56 -21.52 24.50
C GLY A 289 -16.88 -21.68 23.73
N ASN A 290 -17.40 -20.59 23.14
CA ASN A 290 -18.66 -20.60 22.36
C ASN A 290 -18.40 -21.05 20.93
N THR A 291 -18.14 -22.35 20.77
CA THR A 291 -17.83 -22.96 19.45
C THR A 291 -18.97 -22.79 18.45
N ALA A 292 -20.20 -22.94 18.88
CA ALA A 292 -21.35 -22.81 17.97
C ALA A 292 -21.53 -21.42 17.37
N ALA A 293 -21.24 -20.35 18.12
CA ALA A 293 -21.25 -18.99 17.60
C ALA A 293 -20.05 -18.74 16.69
N LEU A 294 -18.87 -19.27 17.07
CA LEU A 294 -17.65 -19.17 16.28
C LEU A 294 -17.80 -19.86 14.92
N ASP A 295 -18.38 -21.08 14.90
CA ASP A 295 -18.58 -21.85 13.68
C ASP A 295 -19.58 -21.15 12.74
N ARG A 296 -20.69 -20.60 13.27
CA ARG A 296 -21.63 -19.82 12.46
C ARG A 296 -20.97 -18.59 11.83
N LEU A 297 -20.18 -17.87 12.61
CA LEU A 297 -19.44 -16.71 12.13
C LEU A 297 -18.48 -17.11 11.02
N ASN A 298 -17.64 -18.11 11.26
CA ASN A 298 -16.64 -18.57 10.30
C ASN A 298 -17.27 -19.12 9.02
N THR A 299 -18.35 -19.92 9.11
CA THR A 299 -19.07 -20.44 7.94
C THR A 299 -19.54 -19.32 7.01
N LEU A 300 -20.03 -18.20 7.56
CA LEU A 300 -20.46 -17.08 6.73
C LEU A 300 -19.28 -16.27 6.20
N VAL A 301 -18.25 -16.03 7.02
CA VAL A 301 -17.05 -15.31 6.61
C VAL A 301 -16.28 -16.05 5.51
N ASP A 302 -16.21 -17.39 5.57
CA ASP A 302 -15.52 -18.22 4.57
C ASP A 302 -16.13 -18.08 3.16
N ARG A 303 -17.38 -17.64 3.04
CA ARG A 303 -18.00 -17.34 1.73
C ARG A 303 -17.36 -16.14 1.02
N PHE A 304 -16.63 -15.31 1.73
CA PHE A 304 -15.89 -14.17 1.19
C PHE A 304 -14.46 -14.53 0.75
N ARG A 305 -14.04 -15.81 0.87
CA ARG A 305 -12.70 -16.25 0.46
C ARG A 305 -12.53 -16.45 -1.04
N ALA A 306 -13.62 -16.64 -1.76
CA ALA A 306 -13.59 -16.89 -3.19
C ALA A 306 -13.02 -15.68 -3.97
N GLU A 307 -12.40 -15.94 -5.12
CA GLU A 307 -11.89 -14.91 -6.04
C GLU A 307 -12.97 -14.00 -6.62
N GLY A 308 -14.23 -14.25 -6.30
CA GLY A 308 -15.37 -13.46 -6.75
C GLY A 308 -16.60 -13.76 -5.90
N ILE A 309 -17.69 -13.10 -6.26
CA ILE A 309 -18.98 -13.35 -5.62
C ILE A 309 -19.48 -14.74 -6.03
N PRO A 310 -19.81 -15.65 -5.08
CA PRO A 310 -20.26 -17.00 -5.39
C PRO A 310 -21.49 -17.02 -6.32
N GLU A 311 -21.56 -18.00 -7.21
CA GLU A 311 -22.68 -18.16 -8.13
C GLU A 311 -24.04 -18.19 -7.39
N GLY A 312 -25.02 -17.46 -7.91
CA GLY A 312 -26.34 -17.32 -7.30
C GLY A 312 -26.42 -16.34 -6.13
N GLU A 313 -25.33 -15.70 -5.76
CA GLU A 313 -25.27 -14.66 -4.72
C GLU A 313 -24.96 -13.29 -5.31
N THR A 314 -25.09 -12.27 -4.47
CA THR A 314 -24.62 -10.91 -4.76
C THR A 314 -23.75 -10.43 -3.61
N ALA A 315 -22.85 -9.49 -3.87
CA ALA A 315 -22.11 -8.84 -2.78
C ALA A 315 -23.07 -8.29 -1.71
N SER A 316 -24.21 -7.75 -2.15
CA SER A 316 -25.24 -7.19 -1.25
C SER A 316 -25.89 -8.26 -0.38
N SER A 317 -26.25 -9.44 -0.93
CA SER A 317 -26.89 -10.51 -0.13
C SER A 317 -25.96 -11.01 0.97
N LEU A 318 -24.69 -11.26 0.65
CA LEU A 318 -23.72 -11.77 1.61
C LEU A 318 -23.29 -10.71 2.65
N VAL A 319 -23.04 -9.48 2.22
CA VAL A 319 -22.70 -8.37 3.15
C VAL A 319 -23.85 -8.11 4.11
N ASN A 320 -25.12 -8.11 3.64
CA ASN A 320 -26.29 -7.91 4.51
C ASN A 320 -26.48 -9.10 5.48
N ALA A 321 -26.29 -10.34 5.01
CA ALA A 321 -26.36 -11.52 5.88
C ALA A 321 -25.30 -11.46 7.00
N LEU A 322 -24.07 -11.09 6.64
CA LEU A 322 -23.00 -10.93 7.62
C LEU A 322 -23.26 -9.78 8.58
N HIS A 323 -23.73 -8.63 8.09
CA HIS A 323 -24.13 -7.50 8.94
C HIS A 323 -25.21 -7.91 9.96
N ALA A 324 -26.22 -8.65 9.52
CA ALA A 324 -27.27 -9.15 10.42
C ALA A 324 -26.70 -10.10 11.49
N LEU A 325 -25.77 -11.00 11.12
CA LEU A 325 -25.14 -11.92 12.07
C LEU A 325 -24.25 -11.16 13.09
N LEU A 326 -23.50 -10.17 12.64
CA LEU A 326 -22.62 -9.39 13.51
C LEU A 326 -23.36 -8.53 14.53
N ASN A 327 -24.68 -8.31 14.38
CA ASN A 327 -25.50 -7.47 15.27
C ASN A 327 -26.49 -8.27 16.12
N GLN A 328 -26.40 -9.60 16.15
CA GLN A 328 -27.08 -10.46 17.09
C GLN A 328 -26.34 -10.56 18.41
#